data_a62549ad86d639fb2a7e4921c0ca7865
#
_entry.id   a62549ad86d639fb2a7e4921c0ca7865
#
_cell.length_a   1.000
_cell.length_b   1.000
_cell.length_c   1.000
_cell.angle_alpha   90.00
_cell.angle_beta   90.00
_cell.angle_gamma   90.00
#
_symmetry.space_group_name_H-M   'P 1'
#
loop_
_entity.id
_entity.type
_entity.pdbx_description
1 polymer ?
#
loop_
_entity_poly.entity_id
_entity_poly.type
_entity_poly.pdbx_seq_one_letter_code
_entity_poly.pdbx_strand_id
1 'polypeptide(L)'
;FDYYLLHNVNWMRYTRIIREAHLFDHMKRWKEQGKIRHIAISYHDTADVLENILTEHPEIEAVQIALNYFDWDARYIQARACYETIRKHGKQVIVMEPVKGGMLAKAPAGAEQQMQMLRPGDSAVAWALRFAADPDGVLAVLSGMSDTAQMEQNIATFRCFQPLTAAERETLRQ
;
A
#
# COMPACT_ATOMS: atom_id res chain seq x y z
N PHE A 1 -1.93 3.15 -20.65
CA PHE A 1 -1.48 2.91 -19.27
C PHE A 1 -2.05 1.60 -18.76
N ASP A 2 -1.28 0.84 -17.96
CA ASP A 2 -1.78 -0.38 -17.35
C ASP A 2 -2.75 -0.05 -16.22
N TYR A 3 -2.31 0.72 -15.23
CA TYR A 3 -3.16 1.23 -14.15
C TYR A 3 -3.25 2.76 -14.23
N TYR A 4 -4.45 3.28 -14.14
CA TYR A 4 -4.68 4.71 -14.02
C TYR A 4 -5.40 5.01 -12.71
N LEU A 5 -4.77 5.83 -11.86
CA LEU A 5 -5.24 6.10 -10.51
C LEU A 5 -5.82 7.52 -10.39
N LEU A 6 -7.04 7.65 -9.87
CA LEU A 6 -7.48 8.94 -9.32
C LEU A 6 -6.68 9.23 -8.07
N HIS A 7 -5.95 10.35 -8.09
CA HIS A 7 -5.02 10.69 -7.02
C HIS A 7 -5.71 11.35 -5.82
N ASN A 8 -5.31 10.93 -4.62
CA ASN A 8 -5.68 11.54 -3.34
C ASN A 8 -7.19 11.57 -3.11
N VAL A 9 -7.83 10.41 -3.25
CA VAL A 9 -9.26 10.24 -2.98
C VAL A 9 -9.48 10.21 -1.47
N ASN A 10 -10.32 11.12 -1.00
CA ASN A 10 -10.85 11.21 0.36
C ASN A 10 -12.28 11.73 0.28
N TRP A 11 -13.03 11.72 1.40
CA TRP A 11 -14.43 12.11 1.43
C TRP A 11 -14.72 13.49 0.79
N MET A 12 -13.89 14.47 1.13
CA MET A 12 -14.09 15.85 0.63
C MET A 12 -13.91 15.92 -0.90
N ARG A 13 -12.81 15.33 -1.42
CA ARG A 13 -12.55 15.30 -2.87
C ARG A 13 -13.54 14.44 -3.61
N TYR A 14 -13.94 13.32 -3.01
CA TYR A 14 -14.92 12.43 -3.58
C TYR A 14 -16.25 13.13 -3.80
N THR A 15 -16.77 13.78 -2.76
CA THR A 15 -18.09 14.42 -2.81
C THR A 15 -18.13 15.72 -3.62
N ARG A 16 -17.06 16.53 -3.55
CA ARG A 16 -17.06 17.87 -4.16
C ARG A 16 -16.42 17.98 -5.53
N ILE A 17 -15.64 16.98 -5.93
CA ILE A 17 -14.88 17.01 -7.19
C ILE A 17 -15.17 15.78 -8.03
N ILE A 18 -14.90 14.58 -7.48
CA ILE A 18 -14.91 13.35 -8.27
C ILE A 18 -16.33 13.02 -8.75
N ARG A 19 -17.31 13.10 -7.86
CA ARG A 19 -18.73 12.85 -8.19
C ARG A 19 -19.28 13.94 -9.12
N GLU A 20 -19.09 15.22 -8.79
CA GLU A 20 -19.62 16.35 -9.57
C GLU A 20 -19.03 16.41 -10.99
N ALA A 21 -17.74 16.08 -11.13
CA ALA A 21 -17.07 16.03 -12.43
C ALA A 21 -17.21 14.68 -13.14
N HIS A 22 -17.97 13.72 -12.61
CA HIS A 22 -18.17 12.38 -13.19
C HIS A 22 -16.86 11.68 -13.58
N LEU A 23 -15.82 11.79 -12.74
CA LEU A 23 -14.47 11.31 -13.11
C LEU A 23 -14.41 9.80 -13.36
N PHE A 24 -15.18 8.98 -12.65
CA PHE A 24 -15.24 7.54 -12.92
C PHE A 24 -15.87 7.23 -14.27
N ASP A 25 -16.83 8.01 -14.74
CA ASP A 25 -17.40 7.85 -16.08
C ASP A 25 -16.39 8.19 -17.18
N HIS A 26 -15.51 9.16 -16.93
CA HIS A 26 -14.38 9.44 -17.82
C HIS A 26 -13.40 8.26 -17.86
N MET A 27 -13.06 7.68 -16.70
CA MET A 27 -12.14 6.53 -16.63
C MET A 27 -12.72 5.29 -17.32
N LYS A 28 -14.02 4.99 -17.15
CA LYS A 28 -14.70 3.90 -17.87
C LYS A 28 -14.59 4.08 -19.38
N ARG A 29 -14.88 5.30 -19.88
CA ARG A 29 -14.71 5.61 -21.32
C ARG A 29 -13.27 5.45 -21.80
N TRP A 30 -12.26 5.84 -21.00
CA TRP A 30 -10.87 5.65 -21.38
C TRP A 30 -10.47 4.17 -21.39
N LYS A 31 -11.05 3.36 -20.52
CA LYS A 31 -10.86 1.92 -20.52
C LYS A 31 -11.48 1.29 -21.78
N GLU A 32 -12.72 1.65 -22.14
CA GLU A 32 -13.38 1.23 -23.37
C GLU A 32 -12.60 1.65 -24.64
N GLN A 33 -11.95 2.81 -24.61
CA GLN A 33 -11.09 3.30 -25.69
C GLN A 33 -9.69 2.65 -25.71
N GLY A 34 -9.38 1.76 -24.78
CA GLY A 34 -8.07 1.10 -24.67
C GLY A 34 -6.93 2.02 -24.20
N LYS A 35 -7.23 3.23 -23.70
CA LYS A 35 -6.22 4.16 -23.19
C LYS A 35 -5.65 3.75 -21.83
N ILE A 36 -6.50 3.13 -21.02
CA ILE A 36 -6.14 2.55 -19.72
C ILE A 36 -6.65 1.10 -19.68
N ARG A 37 -5.96 0.24 -18.96
CA ARG A 37 -6.35 -1.17 -18.79
C ARG A 37 -7.14 -1.38 -17.50
N HIS A 38 -6.68 -0.75 -16.40
CA HIS A 38 -7.26 -0.92 -15.07
C HIS A 38 -7.56 0.43 -14.41
N ILE A 39 -8.72 0.50 -13.76
CA ILE A 39 -9.16 1.65 -12.97
C ILE A 39 -8.72 1.46 -11.53
N ALA A 40 -8.05 2.46 -10.97
CA ALA A 40 -7.60 2.43 -9.59
C ALA A 40 -7.77 3.79 -8.90
N ILE A 41 -7.58 3.83 -7.59
CA ILE A 41 -7.57 5.05 -6.79
C ILE A 41 -6.37 5.08 -5.84
N SER A 42 -5.86 6.28 -5.53
CA SER A 42 -4.96 6.52 -4.42
C SER A 42 -5.80 7.07 -3.25
N TYR A 43 -5.88 6.29 -2.16
CA TYR A 43 -6.85 6.51 -1.09
C TYR A 43 -6.22 7.06 0.19
N HIS A 44 -6.88 8.05 0.81
CA HIS A 44 -6.36 8.79 1.95
C HIS A 44 -7.47 9.18 2.97
N ASP A 45 -8.28 8.21 3.39
CA ASP A 45 -9.35 8.42 4.37
C ASP A 45 -9.61 7.14 5.17
N THR A 46 -10.70 7.09 5.93
CA THR A 46 -11.10 5.99 6.81
C THR A 46 -11.73 4.80 6.05
N ALA A 47 -11.73 3.63 6.66
CA ALA A 47 -12.22 2.41 6.02
C ALA A 47 -13.72 2.43 5.68
N ASP A 48 -14.54 3.13 6.47
CA ASP A 48 -15.99 3.30 6.23
C ASP A 48 -16.26 4.16 4.98
N VAL A 49 -15.48 5.21 4.76
CA VAL A 49 -15.54 6.01 3.53
C VAL A 49 -15.11 5.16 2.34
N LEU A 50 -14.07 4.34 2.48
CA LEU A 50 -13.63 3.43 1.42
C LEU A 50 -14.69 2.39 1.07
N GLU A 51 -15.36 1.80 2.07
CA GLU A 51 -16.46 0.87 1.88
C GLU A 51 -17.58 1.47 1.01
N ASN A 52 -17.96 2.73 1.31
CA ASN A 52 -18.97 3.43 0.53
C ASN A 52 -18.53 3.65 -0.93
N ILE A 53 -17.28 4.10 -1.14
CA ILE A 53 -16.74 4.34 -2.48
C ILE A 53 -16.66 3.05 -3.29
N LEU A 54 -16.16 1.96 -2.72
CA LEU A 54 -16.04 0.68 -3.42
C LEU A 54 -17.40 0.01 -3.70
N THR A 55 -18.40 0.28 -2.87
CA THR A 55 -19.78 -0.15 -3.11
C THR A 55 -20.42 0.63 -4.26
N GLU A 56 -20.20 1.96 -4.32
CA GLU A 56 -20.75 2.83 -5.36
C GLU A 56 -20.01 2.65 -6.71
N HIS A 57 -18.71 2.28 -6.66
CA HIS A 57 -17.83 2.14 -7.84
C HIS A 57 -17.18 0.75 -7.92
N PRO A 58 -17.99 -0.30 -8.25
CA PRO A 58 -17.48 -1.65 -8.39
C PRO A 58 -16.45 -1.82 -9.53
N GLU A 59 -16.38 -0.87 -10.45
CA GLU A 59 -15.38 -0.82 -11.54
C GLU A 59 -13.95 -0.54 -11.07
N ILE A 60 -13.73 -0.08 -9.84
CA ILE A 60 -12.39 0.06 -9.26
C ILE A 60 -11.78 -1.32 -9.10
N GLU A 61 -10.57 -1.53 -9.62
CA GLU A 61 -9.88 -2.83 -9.63
C GLU A 61 -8.74 -2.89 -8.62
N ALA A 62 -8.11 -1.75 -8.33
CA ALA A 62 -7.06 -1.65 -7.33
C ALA A 62 -7.15 -0.36 -6.51
N VAL A 63 -6.72 -0.44 -5.26
CA VAL A 63 -6.66 0.70 -4.35
C VAL A 63 -5.24 0.85 -3.80
N GLN A 64 -4.67 2.04 -3.95
CA GLN A 64 -3.39 2.38 -3.36
C GLN A 64 -3.62 2.98 -1.97
N ILE A 65 -3.01 2.36 -0.96
CA ILE A 65 -3.09 2.78 0.45
C ILE A 65 -1.71 2.87 1.10
N ALA A 66 -1.57 3.72 2.11
CA ALA A 66 -0.42 3.70 3.00
C ALA A 66 -0.45 2.41 3.83
N LEU A 67 0.59 1.57 3.71
CA LEU A 67 0.68 0.31 4.44
C LEU A 67 2.12 0.03 4.86
N ASN A 68 2.34 0.00 6.15
CA ASN A 68 3.58 -0.36 6.80
C ASN A 68 3.29 -0.90 8.21
N TYR A 69 4.25 -1.55 8.85
CA TYR A 69 4.02 -2.18 10.15
C TYR A 69 3.72 -1.19 11.28
N PHE A 70 4.20 0.06 11.19
CA PHE A 70 3.95 1.09 12.19
C PHE A 70 2.52 1.64 12.12
N ASP A 71 1.98 1.81 10.91
CA ASP A 71 0.64 2.33 10.68
C ASP A 71 -0.44 1.24 10.61
N TRP A 72 -0.06 -0.03 10.64
CA TRP A 72 -0.98 -1.16 10.45
C TRP A 72 -2.18 -1.13 11.38
N ASP A 73 -1.95 -0.88 12.66
CA ASP A 73 -2.98 -0.77 13.70
C ASP A 73 -3.26 0.67 14.15
N ALA A 74 -2.69 1.67 13.46
CA ALA A 74 -2.87 3.08 13.81
C ALA A 74 -4.32 3.53 13.56
N ARG A 75 -4.96 4.08 14.60
CA ARG A 75 -6.39 4.42 14.59
C ARG A 75 -6.77 5.48 13.56
N TYR A 76 -5.86 6.38 13.21
CA TYR A 76 -6.11 7.48 12.27
C TYR A 76 -5.70 7.15 10.82
N ILE A 77 -4.78 6.22 10.58
CA ILE A 77 -4.42 5.74 9.24
C ILE A 77 -5.32 4.58 8.83
N GLN A 78 -5.67 3.71 9.79
CA GLN A 78 -6.54 2.55 9.59
C GLN A 78 -6.06 1.62 8.47
N ALA A 79 -4.74 1.44 8.33
CA ALA A 79 -4.16 0.67 7.23
C ALA A 79 -4.73 -0.74 7.14
N ARG A 80 -4.85 -1.45 8.28
CA ARG A 80 -5.48 -2.78 8.35
C ARG A 80 -6.93 -2.76 7.89
N ALA A 81 -7.74 -1.85 8.46
CA ALA A 81 -9.17 -1.78 8.14
C ALA A 81 -9.40 -1.43 6.66
N CYS A 82 -8.62 -0.51 6.09
CA CYS A 82 -8.66 -0.22 4.66
C CYS A 82 -8.26 -1.43 3.82
N TYR A 83 -7.18 -2.13 4.19
CA TYR A 83 -6.77 -3.36 3.53
C TYR A 83 -7.87 -4.43 3.56
N GLU A 84 -8.47 -4.70 4.72
CA GLU A 84 -9.55 -5.66 4.88
C GLU A 84 -10.78 -5.29 4.03
N THR A 85 -11.12 -3.99 3.98
CA THR A 85 -12.19 -3.46 3.12
C THR A 85 -11.90 -3.72 1.65
N ILE A 86 -10.69 -3.43 1.18
CA ILE A 86 -10.28 -3.67 -0.21
C ILE A 86 -10.42 -5.16 -0.55
N ARG A 87 -9.93 -6.04 0.34
CA ARG A 87 -9.98 -7.49 0.13
C ARG A 87 -11.40 -8.06 0.19
N LYS A 88 -12.26 -7.53 1.06
CA LYS A 88 -13.70 -7.85 1.12
C LYS A 88 -14.39 -7.60 -0.22
N HIS A 89 -14.03 -6.51 -0.91
CA HIS A 89 -14.55 -6.20 -2.25
C HIS A 89 -13.83 -6.95 -3.39
N GLY A 90 -12.88 -7.85 -3.09
CA GLY A 90 -12.13 -8.61 -4.09
C GLY A 90 -11.14 -7.78 -4.91
N LYS A 91 -10.78 -6.58 -4.43
CA LYS A 91 -9.87 -5.68 -5.15
C LYS A 91 -8.41 -5.93 -4.79
N GLN A 92 -7.50 -5.46 -5.65
CA GLN A 92 -6.06 -5.52 -5.43
C GLN A 92 -5.56 -4.32 -4.63
N VAL A 93 -4.45 -4.51 -3.92
CA VAL A 93 -3.81 -3.47 -3.11
C VAL A 93 -2.51 -3.02 -3.78
N ILE A 94 -2.35 -1.72 -3.94
CA ILE A 94 -1.07 -1.10 -4.25
C ILE A 94 -0.59 -0.42 -2.96
N VAL A 95 0.63 -0.71 -2.54
CA VAL A 95 1.15 -0.14 -1.29
C VAL A 95 1.96 1.11 -1.59
N MET A 96 1.64 2.20 -0.88
CA MET A 96 2.48 3.39 -0.75
C MET A 96 2.98 3.52 0.69
N GLU A 97 4.01 4.33 0.91
CA GLU A 97 4.63 4.56 2.23
C GLU A 97 5.14 3.30 2.95
N PRO A 98 5.74 2.32 2.24
CA PRO A 98 6.18 1.08 2.90
C PRO A 98 7.26 1.34 3.95
N VAL A 99 8.04 2.41 3.81
CA VAL A 99 9.11 2.83 4.74
C VAL A 99 8.76 4.14 5.47
N LYS A 100 7.50 4.60 5.36
CA LYS A 100 6.96 5.79 6.04
C LYS A 100 7.85 7.03 5.86
N GLY A 101 8.08 7.42 4.60
CA GLY A 101 8.95 8.58 4.27
C GLY A 101 10.39 8.44 4.77
N GLY A 102 10.87 7.21 4.96
CA GLY A 102 12.21 6.92 5.49
C GLY A 102 12.29 6.76 7.01
N MET A 103 11.21 7.01 7.74
CA MET A 103 11.18 6.85 9.22
C MET A 103 11.55 5.42 9.64
N LEU A 104 11.11 4.42 8.88
CA LEU A 104 11.35 3.00 9.16
C LEU A 104 12.69 2.49 8.59
N ALA A 105 13.53 3.37 8.04
CA ALA A 105 14.84 2.99 7.54
C ALA A 105 15.85 2.68 8.65
N LYS A 106 15.54 3.09 9.88
CA LYS A 106 16.33 2.79 11.08
C LYS A 106 15.41 2.24 12.16
N ALA A 107 15.72 1.06 12.67
CA ALA A 107 15.03 0.51 13.81
C ALA A 107 15.68 0.99 15.12
N PRO A 108 14.93 1.09 16.24
CA PRO A 108 15.54 1.21 17.57
C PRO A 108 16.53 0.07 17.84
N ALA A 109 17.60 0.33 18.61
CA ALA A 109 18.70 -0.63 18.80
C ALA A 109 18.25 -2.02 19.28
N GLY A 110 17.25 -2.09 20.17
CA GLY A 110 16.70 -3.37 20.64
C GLY A 110 15.93 -4.14 19.55
N ALA A 111 15.15 -3.43 18.72
CA ALA A 111 14.44 -4.03 17.60
C ALA A 111 15.43 -4.48 16.50
N GLU A 112 16.44 -3.67 16.22
CA GLU A 112 17.46 -4.01 15.23
C GLU A 112 18.21 -5.30 15.62
N GLN A 113 18.56 -5.45 16.90
CA GLN A 113 19.21 -6.67 17.39
C GLN A 113 18.30 -7.91 17.18
N GLN A 114 17.02 -7.81 17.47
CA GLN A 114 16.05 -8.90 17.24
C GLN A 114 15.89 -9.20 15.74
N MET A 115 15.80 -8.18 14.90
CA MET A 115 15.75 -8.34 13.45
C MET A 115 16.98 -9.09 12.92
N GLN A 116 18.18 -8.72 13.38
CA GLN A 116 19.43 -9.38 12.99
C GLN A 116 19.55 -10.81 13.49
N MET A 117 18.97 -11.15 14.66
CA MET A 117 18.94 -12.54 15.13
C MET A 117 18.03 -13.43 14.27
N LEU A 118 16.91 -12.91 13.79
CA LEU A 118 15.93 -13.66 13.00
C LEU A 118 16.31 -13.71 11.51
N ARG A 119 16.81 -12.58 10.96
CA ARG A 119 17.28 -12.47 9.56
C ARG A 119 18.64 -11.77 9.50
N PRO A 120 19.73 -12.52 9.69
CA PRO A 120 21.06 -11.93 9.59
C PRO A 120 21.31 -11.28 8.23
N GLY A 121 21.72 -10.01 8.24
CA GLY A 121 22.03 -9.25 7.03
C GLY A 121 20.87 -8.49 6.41
N ASP A 122 19.61 -8.73 6.79
CA ASP A 122 18.48 -7.89 6.34
C ASP A 122 18.48 -6.55 7.10
N SER A 123 18.32 -5.47 6.36
CA SER A 123 18.18 -4.13 6.94
C SER A 123 16.75 -3.87 7.44
N ALA A 124 16.55 -2.83 8.26
CA ALA A 124 15.21 -2.38 8.66
C ALA A 124 14.31 -2.07 7.45
N VAL A 125 14.87 -1.54 6.36
CA VAL A 125 14.16 -1.32 5.09
C VAL A 125 13.68 -2.64 4.49
N ALA A 126 14.52 -3.67 4.47
CA ALA A 126 14.13 -4.99 3.95
C ALA A 126 12.95 -5.58 4.75
N TRP A 127 12.95 -5.43 6.07
CA TRP A 127 11.84 -5.83 6.94
C TRP A 127 10.56 -5.06 6.63
N ALA A 128 10.65 -3.74 6.46
CA ALA A 128 9.49 -2.89 6.12
C ALA A 128 8.91 -3.27 4.75
N LEU A 129 9.75 -3.49 3.75
CA LEU A 129 9.33 -3.92 2.41
C LEU A 129 8.70 -5.31 2.41
N ARG A 130 9.26 -6.27 3.18
CA ARG A 130 8.68 -7.60 3.34
C ARG A 130 7.29 -7.52 3.98
N PHE A 131 7.14 -6.72 5.06
CA PHE A 131 5.84 -6.51 5.69
C PHE A 131 4.82 -5.93 4.71
N ALA A 132 5.22 -4.93 3.93
CA ALA A 132 4.36 -4.27 2.97
C ALA A 132 3.92 -5.18 1.80
N ALA A 133 4.77 -6.14 1.41
CA ALA A 133 4.50 -7.05 0.31
C ALA A 133 3.84 -8.38 0.73
N ASP A 134 3.83 -8.69 2.02
CA ASP A 134 3.40 -9.98 2.58
C ASP A 134 1.87 -10.21 2.55
N PRO A 135 0.99 -9.21 2.73
CA PRO A 135 -0.45 -9.43 2.73
C PRO A 135 -0.97 -9.89 1.36
N ASP A 136 -1.95 -10.82 1.38
CA ASP A 136 -2.58 -11.32 0.17
C ASP A 136 -3.19 -10.21 -0.68
N GLY A 137 -3.06 -10.33 -2.01
CA GLY A 137 -3.64 -9.38 -2.96
C GLY A 137 -2.86 -8.08 -3.10
N VAL A 138 -1.66 -7.98 -2.54
CA VAL A 138 -0.74 -6.89 -2.85
C VAL A 138 -0.21 -7.09 -4.27
N LEU A 139 -0.54 -6.15 -5.15
CA LEU A 139 -0.13 -6.13 -6.54
C LEU A 139 1.29 -5.55 -6.70
N ALA A 140 1.56 -4.45 -5.99
CA ALA A 140 2.81 -3.73 -6.08
C ALA A 140 3.11 -2.95 -4.79
N VAL A 141 4.39 -2.79 -4.48
CA VAL A 141 4.88 -1.93 -3.41
C VAL A 141 5.67 -0.79 -4.03
N LEU A 142 5.21 0.44 -3.81
CA LEU A 142 5.83 1.65 -4.33
C LEU A 142 6.76 2.23 -3.27
N SER A 143 8.05 2.18 -3.52
CA SER A 143 9.06 2.76 -2.64
C SER A 143 9.69 4.00 -3.27
N GLY A 144 9.70 5.12 -2.53
CA GLY A 144 10.41 6.33 -2.93
C GLY A 144 11.91 6.15 -2.68
N MET A 145 12.71 6.16 -3.75
CA MET A 145 14.16 6.02 -3.71
C MET A 145 14.80 7.27 -4.29
N SER A 146 15.83 7.80 -3.62
CA SER A 146 16.51 9.02 -4.01
C SER A 146 17.95 8.79 -4.48
N ASP A 147 18.47 7.57 -4.33
CA ASP A 147 19.80 7.19 -4.80
C ASP A 147 19.85 5.71 -5.24
N THR A 148 20.95 5.35 -5.91
CA THR A 148 21.16 4.01 -6.47
C THR A 148 21.29 2.96 -5.38
N ALA A 149 21.90 3.27 -4.23
CA ALA A 149 22.08 2.31 -3.15
C ALA A 149 20.74 1.86 -2.56
N GLN A 150 19.78 2.80 -2.39
CA GLN A 150 18.42 2.48 -1.97
C GLN A 150 17.70 1.58 -3.00
N MET A 151 17.87 1.86 -4.28
CA MET A 151 17.30 1.01 -5.34
C MET A 151 17.89 -0.40 -5.32
N GLU A 152 19.22 -0.53 -5.23
CA GLU A 152 19.89 -1.82 -5.16
C GLU A 152 19.44 -2.65 -3.95
N GLN A 153 19.31 -2.01 -2.77
CA GLN A 153 18.81 -2.64 -1.56
C GLN A 153 17.36 -3.14 -1.71
N ASN A 154 16.50 -2.30 -2.28
CA ASN A 154 15.10 -2.66 -2.51
C ASN A 154 14.99 -3.82 -3.51
N ILE A 155 15.73 -3.76 -4.63
CA ILE A 155 15.78 -4.84 -5.62
C ILE A 155 16.30 -6.14 -4.98
N ALA A 156 17.35 -6.08 -4.17
CA ALA A 156 17.90 -7.25 -3.49
C ALA A 156 16.84 -7.92 -2.59
N THR A 157 16.04 -7.13 -1.87
CA THR A 157 14.95 -7.64 -1.03
C THR A 157 13.91 -8.43 -1.84
N PHE A 158 13.55 -7.94 -3.04
CA PHE A 158 12.53 -8.59 -3.88
C PHE A 158 13.05 -9.71 -4.77
N ARG A 159 14.36 -9.72 -5.13
CA ARG A 159 14.96 -10.83 -5.92
C ARG A 159 14.86 -12.19 -5.21
N CYS A 160 15.00 -12.18 -3.90
CA CYS A 160 14.90 -13.39 -3.06
C CYS A 160 13.79 -13.19 -2.02
N PHE A 161 12.61 -12.73 -2.47
CA PHE A 161 11.50 -12.46 -1.58
C PHE A 161 11.08 -13.71 -0.82
N GLN A 162 11.04 -13.59 0.49
CA GLN A 162 10.48 -14.58 1.40
C GLN A 162 9.51 -13.85 2.33
N PRO A 163 8.26 -14.31 2.45
CA PRO A 163 7.29 -13.71 3.36
C PRO A 163 7.81 -13.77 4.81
N LEU A 164 7.23 -12.93 5.64
CA LEU A 164 7.55 -12.91 7.06
C LEU A 164 6.93 -14.14 7.76
N THR A 165 7.69 -14.80 8.61
CA THR A 165 7.19 -15.82 9.53
C THR A 165 6.32 -15.21 10.63
N ALA A 166 5.56 -16.02 11.36
CA ALA A 166 4.76 -15.56 12.48
C ALA A 166 5.60 -14.88 13.58
N ALA A 167 6.79 -15.43 13.88
CA ALA A 167 7.72 -14.86 14.85
C ALA A 167 8.25 -13.49 14.40
N GLU A 168 8.57 -13.35 13.13
CA GLU A 168 9.05 -12.10 12.57
C GLU A 168 7.96 -11.01 12.55
N ARG A 169 6.72 -11.36 12.23
CA ARG A 169 5.59 -10.42 12.33
C ARG A 169 5.35 -9.98 13.77
N GLU A 170 5.52 -10.86 14.75
CA GLU A 170 5.38 -10.52 16.17
C GLU A 170 6.45 -9.53 16.61
N THR A 171 7.70 -9.68 16.13
CA THR A 171 8.78 -8.73 16.40
C THR A 171 8.46 -7.31 15.93
N LEU A 172 7.72 -7.15 14.84
CA LEU A 172 7.32 -5.84 14.32
C LEU A 172 6.15 -5.18 15.07
N ARG A 173 5.50 -5.88 16.00
CA ARG A 173 4.39 -5.37 16.84
C ARG A 173 4.85 -4.84 18.20
N GLN A 174 6.09 -5.11 18.60
CA GLN A 174 6.69 -4.67 19.86
C GLN A 174 7.35 -3.30 19.72
#